data_726dbc1eac689d40b417e61073fc5eb3
#
_entry.id   726dbc1eac689d40b417e61073fc5eb3
#
_cell.length_a   1.000
_cell.length_b   1.000
_cell.length_c   1.000
_cell.angle_alpha   90.00
_cell.angle_beta   90.00
_cell.angle_gamma   90.00
#
_symmetry.space_group_name_H-M   'P 1'
#
loop_
_entity.id
_entity.type
_entity.pdbx_description
1 polymer ?
#
loop_
_entity_poly.entity_id
_entity_poly.type
_entity_poly.pdbx_seq_one_letter_code
_entity_poly.pdbx_strand_id
1 'polypeptide(L)'
;MDFYLGLIQIIGVHTLLGLSAYCVLLTGQVSLAQAGFFAIGAYVAGILTVLFGWSLVPALIAAAIVAGAIACAVGFPALRVKGLMLVVATLAFGEAVRLFFFNFTYQVQAGNLKIGPHGGEGFRQIRYFPENGWTTFDVMIFIWVVVALVMAGVWWLDHSRAGAVLRAVGEDEIAAQSSGINITAVKVSAMTIGGVIAGIGGGIFAHYTTHIEHVQFGVVLATFAIAYPILGGLSTVFGTLLAVIFIQGFLIEGLRFMGDWRNLLFGGLIVLAMNVRPRGLLDPGTLVALKRLCFSKKEPSGA
;
A
#
# COMPACT_ATOMS: atom_id res chain seq x y z
N MET A 1 -14.31 -9.16 -21.02
CA MET A 1 -14.69 -8.24 -19.92
C MET A 1 -13.90 -8.52 -18.64
N ASP A 2 -13.69 -9.77 -18.29
CA ASP A 2 -13.00 -10.16 -17.04
C ASP A 2 -11.56 -9.66 -16.91
N PHE A 3 -10.85 -9.51 -18.01
CA PHE A 3 -9.50 -8.95 -18.04
C PHE A 3 -9.45 -7.50 -17.51
N TYR A 4 -10.33 -6.63 -17.99
CA TYR A 4 -10.37 -5.23 -17.53
C TYR A 4 -10.84 -5.12 -16.08
N LEU A 5 -11.75 -6.00 -15.64
CA LEU A 5 -12.19 -6.06 -14.24
C LEU A 5 -11.01 -6.46 -13.34
N GLY A 6 -10.22 -7.46 -13.74
CA GLY A 6 -9.02 -7.86 -13.01
C GLY A 6 -7.97 -6.74 -12.93
N LEU A 7 -7.77 -5.98 -14.01
CA LEU A 7 -6.88 -4.81 -14.01
C LEU A 7 -7.35 -3.72 -13.03
N ILE A 8 -8.65 -3.43 -13.02
CA ILE A 8 -9.25 -2.45 -12.10
C ILE A 8 -9.11 -2.91 -10.64
N GLN A 9 -9.27 -4.21 -10.38
CA GLN A 9 -9.12 -4.80 -9.05
C GLN A 9 -7.68 -4.69 -8.54
N ILE A 10 -6.68 -5.03 -9.36
CA ILE A 10 -5.26 -4.94 -8.97
C ILE A 10 -4.81 -3.49 -8.74
N ILE A 11 -5.33 -2.53 -9.54
CA ILE A 11 -5.11 -1.10 -9.30
C ILE A 11 -5.63 -0.71 -7.92
N GLY A 12 -6.83 -1.17 -7.52
CA GLY A 12 -7.38 -0.91 -6.19
C GLY A 12 -6.48 -1.44 -5.07
N VAL A 13 -6.02 -2.68 -5.19
CA VAL A 13 -5.14 -3.31 -4.20
C VAL A 13 -3.79 -2.59 -4.08
N HIS A 14 -3.17 -2.25 -5.21
CA HIS A 14 -1.92 -1.48 -5.21
C HIS A 14 -2.10 -0.03 -4.73
N THR A 15 -3.30 0.52 -4.84
CA THR A 15 -3.62 1.83 -4.24
C THR A 15 -3.56 1.77 -2.72
N LEU A 16 -4.08 0.71 -2.09
CA LEU A 16 -3.95 0.51 -0.64
C LEU A 16 -2.48 0.37 -0.22
N LEU A 17 -1.69 -0.38 -0.99
CA LEU A 17 -0.25 -0.49 -0.75
C LEU A 17 0.45 0.87 -0.85
N GLY A 18 0.15 1.67 -1.87
CA GLY A 18 0.70 3.02 -2.05
C GLY A 18 0.28 3.98 -0.93
N LEU A 19 -1.00 3.93 -0.50
CA LEU A 19 -1.50 4.75 0.61
C LEU A 19 -0.84 4.39 1.94
N SER A 20 -0.49 3.11 2.15
CA SER A 20 0.26 2.69 3.33
C SER A 20 1.64 3.34 3.42
N ALA A 21 2.35 3.41 2.29
CA ALA A 21 3.65 4.07 2.20
C ALA A 21 3.52 5.62 2.25
N TYR A 22 2.45 6.17 1.67
CA TYR A 22 2.15 7.60 1.72
C TYR A 22 2.14 8.14 3.14
N CYS A 23 1.46 7.45 4.08
CA CYS A 23 1.39 7.88 5.48
C CYS A 23 2.78 7.98 6.14
N VAL A 24 3.69 7.07 5.83
CA VAL A 24 5.05 7.08 6.36
C VAL A 24 5.89 8.18 5.71
N LEU A 25 5.75 8.35 4.39
CA LEU A 25 6.48 9.38 3.64
C LEU A 25 6.10 10.81 4.05
N LEU A 26 4.88 11.04 4.57
CA LEU A 26 4.48 12.35 5.12
C LEU A 26 5.41 12.80 6.27
N THR A 27 6.02 11.87 6.99
CA THR A 27 6.99 12.18 8.06
C THR A 27 8.44 12.30 7.56
N GLY A 28 8.64 12.39 6.24
CA GLY A 28 9.96 12.44 5.63
C GLY A 28 10.75 11.13 5.68
N GLN A 29 10.11 10.03 6.08
CA GLN A 29 10.77 8.73 6.21
C GLN A 29 10.50 7.84 5.00
N VAL A 30 11.57 7.31 4.42
CA VAL A 30 11.49 6.27 3.39
C VAL A 30 11.57 4.89 4.07
N SER A 31 10.52 4.07 3.94
CA SER A 31 10.45 2.76 4.57
C SER A 31 10.04 1.69 3.55
N LEU A 32 10.80 0.61 3.46
CA LEU A 32 10.51 -0.56 2.63
C LEU A 32 9.76 -1.67 3.39
N ALA A 33 9.34 -1.42 4.65
CA ALA A 33 8.64 -2.40 5.47
C ALA A 33 7.21 -2.70 4.99
N GLN A 34 6.63 -1.87 4.13
CA GLN A 34 5.22 -1.97 3.74
C GLN A 34 4.86 -3.30 3.08
N ALA A 35 5.77 -3.88 2.28
CA ALA A 35 5.59 -5.22 1.73
C ALA A 35 5.51 -6.31 2.81
N GLY A 36 6.29 -6.18 3.89
CA GLY A 36 6.23 -7.09 5.04
C GLY A 36 4.90 -7.01 5.78
N PHE A 37 4.39 -5.80 6.06
CA PHE A 37 3.07 -5.62 6.69
C PHE A 37 1.94 -6.11 5.79
N PHE A 38 2.07 -5.92 4.50
CA PHE A 38 1.14 -6.43 3.49
C PHE A 38 1.13 -7.97 3.48
N ALA A 39 2.30 -8.62 3.56
CA ALA A 39 2.41 -10.07 3.69
C ALA A 39 1.72 -10.58 4.96
N ILE A 40 1.98 -9.95 6.11
CA ILE A 40 1.35 -10.30 7.38
C ILE A 40 -0.18 -10.22 7.25
N GLY A 41 -0.70 -9.14 6.67
CA GLY A 41 -2.13 -9.00 6.43
C GLY A 41 -2.71 -10.08 5.53
N ALA A 42 -2.00 -10.44 4.45
CA ALA A 42 -2.41 -11.47 3.50
C ALA A 42 -2.52 -12.86 4.17
N TYR A 43 -1.49 -13.26 4.91
CA TYR A 43 -1.49 -14.56 5.59
C TYR A 43 -2.48 -14.61 6.76
N VAL A 44 -2.57 -13.56 7.57
CA VAL A 44 -3.51 -13.51 8.70
C VAL A 44 -4.95 -13.57 8.19
N ALA A 45 -5.34 -12.75 7.22
CA ALA A 45 -6.68 -12.78 6.67
C ALA A 45 -7.01 -14.13 6.01
N GLY A 46 -6.08 -14.70 5.22
CA GLY A 46 -6.25 -16.01 4.60
C GLY A 46 -6.41 -17.13 5.63
N ILE A 47 -5.60 -17.16 6.69
CA ILE A 47 -5.70 -18.15 7.76
C ILE A 47 -7.07 -18.05 8.47
N LEU A 48 -7.50 -16.84 8.84
CA LEU A 48 -8.77 -16.64 9.55
C LEU A 48 -9.98 -17.04 8.72
N THR A 49 -9.99 -16.75 7.43
CA THR A 49 -11.11 -17.10 6.56
C THR A 49 -11.13 -18.58 6.21
N VAL A 50 -9.99 -19.17 5.83
CA VAL A 50 -9.92 -20.53 5.31
C VAL A 50 -9.90 -21.59 6.44
N LEU A 51 -9.15 -21.35 7.52
CA LEU A 51 -8.97 -22.36 8.57
C LEU A 51 -9.96 -22.16 9.73
N PHE A 52 -10.33 -20.92 10.05
CA PHE A 52 -11.24 -20.62 11.14
C PHE A 52 -12.66 -20.26 10.67
N GLY A 53 -12.92 -20.20 9.35
CA GLY A 53 -14.23 -19.93 8.81
C GLY A 53 -14.79 -18.54 9.11
N TRP A 54 -13.93 -17.57 9.39
CA TRP A 54 -14.37 -16.19 9.64
C TRP A 54 -14.92 -15.55 8.37
N SER A 55 -15.89 -14.67 8.52
CA SER A 55 -16.30 -13.81 7.40
C SER A 55 -15.19 -12.82 7.05
N LEU A 56 -15.19 -12.34 5.80
CA LEU A 56 -14.11 -11.53 5.23
C LEU A 56 -13.84 -10.24 6.03
N VAL A 57 -14.90 -9.51 6.41
CA VAL A 57 -14.74 -8.20 7.08
C VAL A 57 -14.05 -8.31 8.44
N PRO A 58 -14.46 -9.19 9.39
CA PRO A 58 -13.72 -9.39 10.63
C PRO A 58 -12.30 -9.90 10.42
N ALA A 59 -12.07 -10.75 9.41
CA ALA A 59 -10.73 -11.24 9.08
C ALA A 59 -9.81 -10.10 8.61
N LEU A 60 -10.33 -9.16 7.79
CA LEU A 60 -9.59 -7.98 7.37
C LEU A 60 -9.30 -7.02 8.53
N ILE A 61 -10.26 -6.84 9.45
CA ILE A 61 -10.04 -6.03 10.65
C ILE A 61 -8.96 -6.65 11.54
N ALA A 62 -9.00 -7.97 11.76
CA ALA A 62 -7.97 -8.67 12.52
C ALA A 62 -6.59 -8.57 11.85
N ALA A 63 -6.53 -8.74 10.52
CA ALA A 63 -5.31 -8.56 9.74
C ALA A 63 -4.73 -7.15 9.86
N ALA A 64 -5.59 -6.13 9.82
CA ALA A 64 -5.23 -4.73 10.02
C ALA A 64 -4.66 -4.48 11.42
N ILE A 65 -5.30 -5.02 12.46
CA ILE A 65 -4.85 -4.89 13.86
C ILE A 65 -3.50 -5.58 14.05
N VAL A 66 -3.33 -6.81 13.56
CA VAL A 66 -2.07 -7.56 13.70
C VAL A 66 -0.94 -6.86 12.95
N ALA A 67 -1.15 -6.46 11.69
CA ALA A 67 -0.15 -5.74 10.92
C ALA A 67 0.19 -4.39 11.55
N GLY A 68 -0.80 -3.66 12.05
CA GLY A 68 -0.60 -2.39 12.77
C GLY A 68 0.16 -2.55 14.10
N ALA A 69 -0.15 -3.59 14.88
CA ALA A 69 0.57 -3.89 16.11
C ALA A 69 2.04 -4.23 15.86
N ILE A 70 2.32 -5.03 14.83
CA ILE A 70 3.69 -5.36 14.42
C ILE A 70 4.40 -4.11 13.88
N ALA A 71 3.71 -3.27 13.10
CA ALA A 71 4.26 -2.00 12.61
C ALA A 71 4.60 -1.05 13.76
N CYS A 72 3.76 -0.99 14.80
CA CYS A 72 4.05 -0.25 16.03
C CYS A 72 5.29 -0.81 16.74
N ALA A 73 5.35 -2.11 16.95
CA ALA A 73 6.47 -2.78 17.64
C ALA A 73 7.80 -2.61 16.89
N VAL A 74 7.79 -2.74 15.56
CA VAL A 74 8.97 -2.56 14.71
C VAL A 74 9.35 -1.09 14.56
N GLY A 75 8.36 -0.20 14.58
CA GLY A 75 8.56 1.24 14.50
C GLY A 75 9.50 1.77 15.60
N PHE A 76 9.35 1.32 16.83
CA PHE A 76 10.20 1.80 17.95
C PHE A 76 11.71 1.57 17.72
N PRO A 77 12.20 0.37 17.40
CA PRO A 77 13.63 0.17 17.15
C PRO A 77 14.08 0.74 15.79
N ALA A 78 13.28 0.60 14.74
CA ALA A 78 13.62 1.06 13.39
C ALA A 78 13.82 2.57 13.35
N LEU A 79 13.04 3.35 14.11
CA LEU A 79 13.10 4.80 14.11
C LEU A 79 14.25 5.40 14.95
N ARG A 80 15.05 4.58 15.59
CA ARG A 80 16.31 5.01 16.22
C ARG A 80 17.40 5.28 15.19
N VAL A 81 17.27 4.73 13.99
CA VAL A 81 18.18 4.96 12.87
C VAL A 81 17.56 5.96 11.87
N LYS A 82 18.41 6.72 11.18
CA LYS A 82 17.98 7.79 10.26
C LYS A 82 18.53 7.56 8.84
N GLY A 83 17.88 8.19 7.88
CA GLY A 83 18.33 8.19 6.48
C GLY A 83 18.43 6.81 5.88
N LEU A 84 19.52 6.52 5.18
CA LEU A 84 19.71 5.25 4.46
C LEU A 84 19.68 4.03 5.39
N MET A 85 20.16 4.16 6.62
CA MET A 85 20.13 3.05 7.59
C MET A 85 18.70 2.61 7.92
N LEU A 86 17.74 3.53 7.96
CA LEU A 86 16.33 3.18 8.15
C LEU A 86 15.78 2.39 6.95
N VAL A 87 16.14 2.78 5.74
CA VAL A 87 15.72 2.08 4.51
C VAL A 87 16.22 0.63 4.53
N VAL A 88 17.51 0.43 4.86
CA VAL A 88 18.11 -0.90 4.96
C VAL A 88 17.46 -1.72 6.09
N ALA A 89 17.24 -1.13 7.26
CA ALA A 89 16.61 -1.82 8.40
C ALA A 89 15.17 -2.26 8.06
N THR A 90 14.40 -1.39 7.41
CA THR A 90 13.02 -1.71 7.01
C THR A 90 12.95 -2.72 5.85
N LEU A 91 13.93 -2.70 4.95
CA LEU A 91 14.10 -3.73 3.94
C LEU A 91 14.42 -5.09 4.58
N ALA A 92 15.37 -5.11 5.51
CA ALA A 92 15.74 -6.33 6.25
C ALA A 92 14.53 -6.91 7.01
N PHE A 93 13.70 -6.06 7.61
CA PHE A 93 12.44 -6.50 8.22
C PHE A 93 11.50 -7.14 7.19
N GLY A 94 11.29 -6.51 6.03
CA GLY A 94 10.46 -7.06 4.96
C GLY A 94 10.94 -8.43 4.50
N GLU A 95 12.25 -8.59 4.29
CA GLU A 95 12.86 -9.88 3.94
C GLU A 95 12.79 -10.91 5.08
N ALA A 96 12.90 -10.49 6.32
CA ALA A 96 12.73 -11.39 7.47
C ALA A 96 11.29 -11.94 7.53
N VAL A 97 10.27 -11.09 7.28
CA VAL A 97 8.86 -11.53 7.19
C VAL A 97 8.67 -12.48 6.00
N ARG A 98 9.26 -12.17 4.84
CA ARG A 98 9.21 -13.05 3.66
C ARG A 98 9.80 -14.42 3.96
N LEU A 99 10.97 -14.48 4.60
CA LEU A 99 11.63 -15.73 5.00
C LEU A 99 10.88 -16.46 6.11
N PHE A 100 10.23 -15.73 7.01
CA PHE A 100 9.35 -16.34 8.00
C PHE A 100 8.22 -17.12 7.31
N PHE A 101 7.51 -16.51 6.35
CA PHE A 101 6.45 -17.20 5.62
C PHE A 101 6.96 -18.30 4.69
N PHE A 102 8.19 -18.20 4.18
CA PHE A 102 8.84 -19.30 3.46
C PHE A 102 9.01 -20.56 4.31
N ASN A 103 9.27 -20.41 5.62
CA ASN A 103 9.44 -21.54 6.53
C ASN A 103 8.17 -21.88 7.31
N PHE A 104 7.13 -21.02 7.24
CA PHE A 104 5.92 -21.19 8.04
C PHE A 104 4.98 -22.22 7.41
N THR A 105 4.75 -23.31 8.14
CA THR A 105 3.81 -24.37 7.75
C THR A 105 2.76 -24.54 8.83
N TYR A 106 1.50 -24.32 8.44
CA TYR A 106 0.35 -24.56 9.32
C TYR A 106 -0.79 -25.10 8.48
N GLN A 107 -0.91 -26.44 8.44
CA GLN A 107 -1.91 -27.12 7.64
C GLN A 107 -2.90 -27.87 8.52
N VAL A 108 -4.19 -27.77 8.18
CA VAL A 108 -5.27 -28.52 8.78
C VAL A 108 -5.81 -29.52 7.75
N GLN A 109 -6.08 -30.73 8.18
CA GLN A 109 -6.64 -31.76 7.31
C GLN A 109 -8.16 -31.53 7.16
N ALA A 110 -8.59 -31.20 5.95
CA ALA A 110 -10.00 -31.08 5.57
C ALA A 110 -10.35 -32.21 4.59
N GLY A 111 -10.88 -33.30 5.10
CA GLY A 111 -11.12 -34.50 4.30
C GLY A 111 -9.81 -35.11 3.78
N ASN A 112 -9.70 -35.30 2.46
CA ASN A 112 -8.51 -35.83 1.78
C ASN A 112 -7.47 -34.76 1.39
N LEU A 113 -7.75 -33.47 1.64
CA LEU A 113 -6.87 -32.36 1.31
C LEU A 113 -6.31 -31.70 2.55
N LYS A 114 -5.03 -31.31 2.49
CA LYS A 114 -4.41 -30.45 3.49
C LYS A 114 -4.57 -28.99 3.05
N ILE A 115 -5.19 -28.17 3.88
CA ILE A 115 -5.46 -26.77 3.61
C ILE A 115 -4.67 -25.90 4.58
N GLY A 116 -4.04 -24.83 4.09
CA GLY A 116 -3.28 -23.88 4.90
C GLY A 116 -1.93 -23.51 4.30
N PRO A 117 -1.20 -22.58 4.94
CA PRO A 117 0.15 -22.21 4.52
C PRO A 117 1.10 -23.40 4.53
N HIS A 118 1.87 -23.59 3.45
CA HIS A 118 2.85 -24.66 3.29
C HIS A 118 4.21 -24.12 2.86
N GLY A 119 4.79 -23.27 3.66
CA GLY A 119 6.14 -22.75 3.45
C GLY A 119 6.41 -22.27 2.03
N GLY A 120 7.41 -22.87 1.37
CA GLY A 120 7.80 -22.51 0.01
C GLY A 120 6.75 -22.73 -1.07
N GLU A 121 5.78 -23.61 -0.86
CA GLU A 121 4.65 -23.82 -1.80
C GLU A 121 3.56 -22.75 -1.68
N GLY A 122 3.67 -21.85 -0.71
CA GLY A 122 2.73 -20.80 -0.45
C GLY A 122 1.44 -21.25 0.25
N PHE A 123 0.43 -20.42 0.20
CA PHE A 123 -0.90 -20.69 0.73
C PHE A 123 -1.89 -20.70 -0.43
N ARG A 124 -2.35 -21.88 -0.78
CA ARG A 124 -3.30 -22.14 -1.87
C ARG A 124 -4.70 -22.27 -1.32
N GLN A 125 -5.72 -22.14 -2.22
CA GLN A 125 -7.14 -22.39 -1.92
C GLN A 125 -7.79 -21.33 -1.02
N ILE A 126 -7.39 -20.07 -1.14
CA ILE A 126 -8.10 -18.96 -0.52
C ILE A 126 -9.32 -18.61 -1.38
N ARG A 127 -10.36 -19.48 -1.38
CA ARG A 127 -11.50 -19.42 -2.30
C ARG A 127 -12.74 -18.74 -1.71
N TYR A 128 -12.56 -17.78 -0.81
CA TYR A 128 -13.68 -17.14 -0.14
C TYR A 128 -14.72 -16.54 -1.10
N PHE A 129 -14.27 -15.79 -2.11
CA PHE A 129 -15.18 -15.14 -3.07
C PHE A 129 -15.95 -16.15 -3.92
N PRO A 130 -15.32 -17.13 -4.59
CA PRO A 130 -16.04 -18.15 -5.37
C PRO A 130 -16.98 -19.01 -4.52
N GLU A 131 -16.57 -19.39 -3.30
CA GLU A 131 -17.37 -20.23 -2.40
C GLU A 131 -18.63 -19.52 -1.88
N ASN A 132 -18.59 -18.20 -1.74
CA ASN A 132 -19.74 -17.39 -1.36
C ASN A 132 -20.52 -16.84 -2.56
N GLY A 133 -20.24 -17.30 -3.78
CA GLY A 133 -20.99 -16.92 -4.99
C GLY A 133 -20.77 -15.49 -5.46
N TRP A 134 -19.65 -14.84 -5.06
CA TRP A 134 -19.34 -13.50 -5.50
C TRP A 134 -18.92 -13.48 -6.94
N THR A 135 -19.52 -12.58 -7.73
CA THR A 135 -19.08 -12.35 -9.11
C THR A 135 -17.80 -11.49 -9.14
N THR A 136 -17.05 -11.54 -10.24
CA THR A 136 -15.86 -10.67 -10.44
C THR A 136 -16.22 -9.19 -10.27
N PHE A 137 -17.46 -8.81 -10.62
CA PHE A 137 -17.94 -7.44 -10.48
C PHE A 137 -18.18 -7.06 -9.01
N ASP A 138 -18.75 -7.97 -8.21
CA ASP A 138 -18.96 -7.73 -6.77
C ASP A 138 -17.63 -7.56 -6.02
N VAL A 139 -16.63 -8.38 -6.37
CA VAL A 139 -15.27 -8.27 -5.83
C VAL A 139 -14.66 -6.91 -6.18
N MET A 140 -14.84 -6.45 -7.42
CA MET A 140 -14.36 -5.13 -7.84
C MET A 140 -15.01 -4.02 -7.02
N ILE A 141 -16.33 -4.04 -6.86
CA ILE A 141 -17.06 -3.04 -6.05
C ILE A 141 -16.54 -3.05 -4.61
N PHE A 142 -16.40 -4.23 -4.02
CA PHE A 142 -15.89 -4.37 -2.64
C PHE A 142 -14.50 -3.75 -2.48
N ILE A 143 -13.56 -4.07 -3.37
CA ILE A 143 -12.19 -3.51 -3.34
C ILE A 143 -12.25 -1.99 -3.41
N TRP A 144 -13.02 -1.43 -4.35
CA TRP A 144 -13.08 0.03 -4.53
C TRP A 144 -13.81 0.76 -3.40
N VAL A 145 -14.80 0.12 -2.75
CA VAL A 145 -15.42 0.63 -1.52
C VAL A 145 -14.37 0.73 -0.41
N VAL A 146 -13.57 -0.32 -0.21
CA VAL A 146 -12.50 -0.28 0.81
C VAL A 146 -11.44 0.76 0.45
N VAL A 147 -11.03 0.85 -0.81
CA VAL A 147 -10.10 1.90 -1.28
C VAL A 147 -10.66 3.29 -1.00
N ALA A 148 -11.94 3.53 -1.31
CA ALA A 148 -12.57 4.82 -1.08
C ALA A 148 -12.64 5.17 0.41
N LEU A 149 -12.96 4.20 1.28
CA LEU A 149 -12.98 4.39 2.72
C LEU A 149 -11.58 4.71 3.28
N VAL A 150 -10.57 3.93 2.89
CA VAL A 150 -9.18 4.17 3.31
C VAL A 150 -8.67 5.50 2.78
N MET A 151 -8.94 5.81 1.51
CA MET A 151 -8.54 7.08 0.90
C MET A 151 -9.21 8.28 1.57
N ALA A 152 -10.50 8.17 1.92
CA ALA A 152 -11.21 9.20 2.66
C ALA A 152 -10.62 9.36 4.09
N GLY A 153 -10.27 8.25 4.75
CA GLY A 153 -9.60 8.28 6.06
C GLY A 153 -8.23 8.95 6.01
N VAL A 154 -7.40 8.61 5.02
CA VAL A 154 -6.08 9.23 4.83
C VAL A 154 -6.22 10.70 4.43
N TRP A 155 -7.20 11.04 3.57
CA TRP A 155 -7.49 12.42 3.22
C TRP A 155 -7.93 13.25 4.42
N TRP A 156 -8.80 12.69 5.27
CA TRP A 156 -9.22 13.34 6.52
C TRP A 156 -8.04 13.50 7.49
N LEU A 157 -7.20 12.48 7.65
CA LEU A 157 -5.97 12.54 8.43
C LEU A 157 -5.06 13.67 7.92
N ASP A 158 -4.85 13.76 6.62
CA ASP A 158 -3.97 14.73 5.97
C ASP A 158 -4.44 16.18 6.19
N HIS A 159 -5.76 16.42 6.26
CA HIS A 159 -6.35 17.74 6.51
C HIS A 159 -6.58 18.02 8.01
N SER A 160 -6.29 17.06 8.88
CA SER A 160 -6.43 17.20 10.33
C SER A 160 -5.18 17.84 10.97
N ARG A 161 -5.29 18.18 12.28
CA ARG A 161 -4.14 18.61 13.07
C ARG A 161 -3.04 17.55 13.13
N ALA A 162 -3.41 16.27 13.14
CA ALA A 162 -2.44 15.16 13.11
C ALA A 162 -1.64 15.16 11.80
N GLY A 163 -2.30 15.37 10.65
CA GLY A 163 -1.62 15.49 9.35
C GLY A 163 -0.66 16.68 9.29
N ALA A 164 -1.05 17.82 9.86
CA ALA A 164 -0.15 18.96 9.95
C ALA A 164 1.11 18.64 10.79
N VAL A 165 0.96 17.90 11.88
CA VAL A 165 2.09 17.45 12.72
C VAL A 165 2.98 16.44 11.96
N LEU A 166 2.39 15.50 11.20
CA LEU A 166 3.15 14.56 10.36
C LEU A 166 4.01 15.32 9.35
N ARG A 167 3.45 16.30 8.64
CA ARG A 167 4.17 17.14 7.65
C ARG A 167 5.23 18.00 8.30
N ALA A 168 4.95 18.63 9.45
CA ALA A 168 5.93 19.44 10.17
C ALA A 168 7.18 18.62 10.57
N VAL A 169 6.99 17.38 11.01
CA VAL A 169 8.10 16.44 11.27
C VAL A 169 8.84 16.07 9.99
N GLY A 170 8.12 15.93 8.87
CA GLY A 170 8.71 15.62 7.56
C GLY A 170 9.53 16.76 6.96
N GLU A 171 9.14 18.01 7.22
CA GLU A 171 9.84 19.20 6.73
C GLU A 171 11.10 19.51 7.54
N ASP A 172 10.99 19.57 8.88
CA ASP A 172 12.13 19.81 9.76
C ASP A 172 11.92 19.17 11.13
N GLU A 173 12.64 18.08 11.40
CA GLU A 173 12.59 17.36 12.67
C GLU A 173 13.05 18.24 13.85
N ILE A 174 14.06 19.10 13.65
CA ILE A 174 14.65 19.92 14.72
C ILE A 174 13.67 21.03 15.12
N ALA A 175 13.09 21.70 14.14
CA ALA A 175 12.08 22.73 14.39
C ALA A 175 10.82 22.15 15.04
N ALA A 176 10.36 20.97 14.61
CA ALA A 176 9.24 20.27 15.21
C ALA A 176 9.53 19.89 16.67
N GLN A 177 10.72 19.36 16.96
CA GLN A 177 11.14 19.02 18.32
C GLN A 177 11.21 20.26 19.22
N SER A 178 11.75 21.37 18.70
CA SER A 178 11.84 22.64 19.43
C SER A 178 10.46 23.22 19.79
N SER A 179 9.45 22.86 18.99
CA SER A 179 8.03 23.21 19.24
C SER A 179 7.34 22.23 20.21
N GLY A 180 8.07 21.30 20.82
CA GLY A 180 7.55 20.34 21.80
C GLY A 180 6.90 19.09 21.21
N ILE A 181 7.04 18.84 19.90
CA ILE A 181 6.48 17.65 19.25
C ILE A 181 7.35 16.43 19.54
N ASN A 182 6.74 15.35 20.00
CA ASN A 182 7.42 14.07 20.18
C ASN A 182 7.62 13.36 18.84
N ILE A 183 8.79 13.54 18.23
CA ILE A 183 9.14 13.00 16.89
C ILE A 183 8.94 11.48 16.84
N THR A 184 9.40 10.75 17.88
CA THR A 184 9.30 9.28 17.91
C THR A 184 7.84 8.82 17.88
N ALA A 185 6.98 9.43 18.70
CA ALA A 185 5.56 9.08 18.73
C ALA A 185 4.88 9.35 17.38
N VAL A 186 5.19 10.48 16.74
CA VAL A 186 4.65 10.86 15.43
C VAL A 186 5.07 9.87 14.34
N LYS A 187 6.33 9.52 14.30
CA LYS A 187 6.86 8.57 13.32
C LYS A 187 6.32 7.15 13.52
N VAL A 188 6.26 6.67 14.78
CA VAL A 188 5.67 5.37 15.11
C VAL A 188 4.19 5.34 14.74
N SER A 189 3.44 6.40 15.02
CA SER A 189 2.02 6.46 14.63
C SER A 189 1.82 6.41 13.12
N ALA A 190 2.64 7.14 12.34
CA ALA A 190 2.62 7.08 10.88
C ALA A 190 2.89 5.67 10.35
N MET A 191 3.91 4.99 10.90
CA MET A 191 4.24 3.62 10.54
C MET A 191 3.13 2.63 10.92
N THR A 192 2.50 2.83 12.08
CA THR A 192 1.36 2.02 12.53
C THR A 192 0.16 2.18 11.60
N ILE A 193 -0.21 3.42 11.26
CA ILE A 193 -1.30 3.70 10.30
C ILE A 193 -0.98 3.06 8.95
N GLY A 194 0.26 3.23 8.45
CA GLY A 194 0.72 2.56 7.24
C GLY A 194 0.61 1.04 7.34
N GLY A 195 1.01 0.44 8.46
CA GLY A 195 0.89 -1.00 8.71
C GLY A 195 -0.57 -1.50 8.71
N VAL A 196 -1.49 -0.75 9.31
CA VAL A 196 -2.95 -1.04 9.29
C VAL A 196 -3.47 -1.07 7.85
N ILE A 197 -3.15 -0.04 7.07
CA ILE A 197 -3.58 0.04 5.66
C ILE A 197 -2.97 -1.09 4.83
N ALA A 198 -1.67 -1.37 5.02
CA ALA A 198 -0.99 -2.48 4.37
C ALA A 198 -1.62 -3.84 4.73
N GLY A 199 -2.00 -4.03 6.00
CA GLY A 199 -2.69 -5.24 6.47
C GLY A 199 -4.03 -5.46 5.77
N ILE A 200 -4.85 -4.42 5.62
CA ILE A 200 -6.11 -4.47 4.86
C ILE A 200 -5.83 -4.82 3.40
N GLY A 201 -4.89 -4.10 2.76
CA GLY A 201 -4.54 -4.33 1.36
C GLY A 201 -4.04 -5.73 1.10
N GLY A 202 -3.18 -6.27 1.98
CA GLY A 202 -2.68 -7.63 1.92
C GLY A 202 -3.77 -8.68 2.07
N GLY A 203 -4.68 -8.49 3.04
CA GLY A 203 -5.82 -9.38 3.22
C GLY A 203 -6.72 -9.44 1.97
N ILE A 204 -7.01 -8.31 1.35
CA ILE A 204 -7.77 -8.25 0.09
C ILE A 204 -6.99 -8.91 -1.04
N PHE A 205 -5.67 -8.66 -1.14
CA PHE A 205 -4.81 -9.28 -2.13
C PHE A 205 -4.85 -10.80 -2.09
N ALA A 206 -4.79 -11.39 -0.87
CA ALA A 206 -4.83 -12.84 -0.68
C ALA A 206 -6.14 -13.45 -1.22
N HIS A 207 -7.27 -12.81 -0.97
CA HIS A 207 -8.58 -13.29 -1.42
C HIS A 207 -8.81 -13.05 -2.92
N TYR A 208 -8.25 -11.96 -3.45
CA TYR A 208 -8.29 -11.65 -4.89
C TYR A 208 -7.47 -12.64 -5.71
N THR A 209 -6.23 -12.92 -5.29
CA THR A 209 -5.32 -13.82 -6.01
C THR A 209 -5.63 -15.30 -5.78
N THR A 210 -6.41 -15.64 -4.74
CA THR A 210 -6.74 -17.01 -4.29
C THR A 210 -5.53 -17.87 -3.93
N HIS A 211 -4.34 -17.40 -4.17
CA HIS A 211 -3.06 -18.06 -3.91
C HIS A 211 -1.98 -17.01 -3.63
N ILE A 212 -1.30 -17.15 -2.50
CA ILE A 212 -0.21 -16.28 -2.10
C ILE A 212 1.07 -17.06 -1.86
N GLU A 213 2.17 -16.51 -2.35
CA GLU A 213 3.52 -17.05 -2.16
C GLU A 213 4.41 -15.99 -1.52
N HIS A 214 5.35 -16.44 -0.71
CA HIS A 214 6.32 -15.56 -0.05
C HIS A 214 7.09 -14.67 -1.04
N VAL A 215 7.35 -15.16 -2.28
CA VAL A 215 8.09 -14.43 -3.32
C VAL A 215 7.39 -13.15 -3.75
N GLN A 216 6.05 -13.12 -3.70
CA GLN A 216 5.24 -11.95 -4.09
C GLN A 216 5.47 -10.74 -3.17
N PHE A 217 5.91 -10.96 -1.92
CA PHE A 217 6.11 -9.93 -0.90
C PHE A 217 7.56 -9.46 -0.75
N GLY A 218 8.37 -9.67 -1.78
CA GLY A 218 9.79 -9.29 -1.79
C GLY A 218 10.04 -7.81 -2.08
N VAL A 219 11.33 -7.51 -2.33
CA VAL A 219 11.85 -6.15 -2.57
C VAL A 219 11.11 -5.41 -3.69
N VAL A 220 10.68 -6.12 -4.74
CA VAL A 220 9.96 -5.53 -5.88
C VAL A 220 8.66 -4.89 -5.41
N LEU A 221 7.86 -5.60 -4.60
CA LEU A 221 6.61 -5.05 -4.05
C LEU A 221 6.88 -3.86 -3.11
N ALA A 222 7.93 -3.94 -2.29
CA ALA A 222 8.35 -2.85 -1.42
C ALA A 222 8.74 -1.59 -2.22
N THR A 223 9.43 -1.77 -3.35
CA THR A 223 9.78 -0.67 -4.27
C THR A 223 8.54 -0.05 -4.90
N PHE A 224 7.58 -0.85 -5.33
CA PHE A 224 6.29 -0.34 -5.83
C PHE A 224 5.56 0.47 -4.76
N ALA A 225 5.52 -0.01 -3.50
CA ALA A 225 4.87 0.69 -2.40
C ALA A 225 5.35 2.14 -2.24
N ILE A 226 6.66 2.37 -2.35
CA ILE A 226 7.26 3.70 -2.24
C ILE A 226 7.12 4.50 -3.55
N ALA A 227 7.25 3.84 -4.69
CA ALA A 227 7.21 4.48 -5.99
C ALA A 227 5.87 5.20 -6.25
N TYR A 228 4.75 4.60 -5.82
CA TYR A 228 3.42 5.18 -6.03
C TYR A 228 3.26 6.58 -5.43
N PRO A 229 3.49 6.82 -4.13
CA PRO A 229 3.35 8.14 -3.56
C PRO A 229 4.45 9.12 -4.00
N ILE A 230 5.67 8.65 -4.29
CA ILE A 230 6.75 9.51 -4.80
C ILE A 230 6.40 10.02 -6.20
N LEU A 231 5.98 9.15 -7.12
CA LEU A 231 5.57 9.53 -8.47
C LEU A 231 4.28 10.36 -8.44
N GLY A 232 3.33 10.00 -7.58
CA GLY A 232 2.07 10.71 -7.44
C GLY A 232 2.22 12.11 -6.87
N GLY A 233 3.23 12.30 -6.02
CA GLY A 233 3.46 13.51 -5.25
C GLY A 233 2.80 13.44 -3.87
N LEU A 234 3.52 13.90 -2.84
CA LEU A 234 3.06 13.89 -1.45
C LEU A 234 2.10 15.03 -1.11
N SER A 235 1.78 15.88 -2.07
CA SER A 235 0.88 17.02 -1.88
C SER A 235 -0.58 16.61 -1.70
N THR A 236 -0.99 15.47 -2.29
CA THR A 236 -2.37 14.99 -2.25
C THR A 236 -2.45 13.48 -2.28
N VAL A 237 -3.40 12.93 -1.52
CA VAL A 237 -3.72 11.50 -1.49
C VAL A 237 -4.08 10.96 -2.89
N PHE A 238 -4.76 11.78 -3.71
CA PHE A 238 -5.15 11.43 -5.09
C PHE A 238 -3.96 11.23 -6.02
N GLY A 239 -2.80 11.85 -5.73
CA GLY A 239 -1.57 11.63 -6.47
C GLY A 239 -1.15 10.18 -6.47
N THR A 240 -1.21 9.52 -5.32
CA THR A 240 -0.90 8.09 -5.19
C THR A 240 -1.80 7.23 -6.08
N LEU A 241 -3.11 7.48 -6.11
CA LEU A 241 -4.05 6.76 -6.97
C LEU A 241 -3.69 6.93 -8.46
N LEU A 242 -3.41 8.17 -8.90
CA LEU A 242 -3.04 8.43 -10.29
C LEU A 242 -1.73 7.74 -10.67
N ALA A 243 -0.74 7.74 -9.76
CA ALA A 243 0.51 7.03 -9.99
C ALA A 243 0.31 5.52 -10.10
N VAL A 244 -0.56 4.92 -9.29
CA VAL A 244 -0.90 3.50 -9.38
C VAL A 244 -1.59 3.19 -10.72
N ILE A 245 -2.57 3.99 -11.13
CA ILE A 245 -3.23 3.82 -12.44
C ILE A 245 -2.21 3.90 -13.56
N PHE A 246 -1.28 4.85 -13.51
CA PHE A 246 -0.25 5.01 -14.52
C PHE A 246 0.72 3.84 -14.55
N ILE A 247 1.22 3.40 -13.40
CA ILE A 247 2.21 2.31 -13.30
C ILE A 247 1.54 0.96 -13.62
N GLN A 248 0.46 0.61 -12.96
CA GLN A 248 -0.19 -0.69 -13.12
C GLN A 248 -0.94 -0.77 -14.46
N GLY A 249 -1.70 0.26 -14.81
CA GLY A 249 -2.52 0.24 -16.02
C GLY A 249 -1.69 0.43 -17.28
N PHE A 250 -0.82 1.43 -17.31
CA PHE A 250 -0.07 1.76 -18.53
C PHE A 250 1.26 1.01 -18.61
N LEU A 251 2.07 1.05 -17.56
CA LEU A 251 3.43 0.53 -17.61
C LEU A 251 3.47 -1.00 -17.49
N ILE A 252 2.80 -1.57 -16.51
CA ILE A 252 2.88 -3.02 -16.27
C ILE A 252 2.02 -3.77 -17.26
N GLU A 253 0.79 -3.35 -17.48
CA GLU A 253 -0.13 -4.04 -18.38
C GLU A 253 0.03 -3.62 -19.82
N GLY A 254 0.20 -2.32 -20.12
CA GLY A 254 0.39 -1.81 -21.48
C GLY A 254 1.70 -2.28 -22.12
N LEU A 255 2.75 -2.53 -21.33
CA LEU A 255 4.05 -3.03 -21.81
C LEU A 255 4.26 -4.53 -21.56
N ARG A 256 3.19 -5.28 -21.33
CA ARG A 256 3.23 -6.72 -21.05
C ARG A 256 3.92 -7.53 -22.16
N PHE A 257 3.84 -7.07 -23.40
CA PHE A 257 4.51 -7.69 -24.54
C PHE A 257 6.04 -7.62 -24.49
N MET A 258 6.64 -6.76 -23.66
CA MET A 258 8.08 -6.58 -23.55
C MET A 258 8.76 -7.50 -22.52
N GLY A 259 8.03 -8.40 -21.84
CA GLY A 259 8.59 -9.35 -20.88
C GLY A 259 9.38 -8.66 -19.75
N ASP A 260 10.63 -9.12 -19.52
CA ASP A 260 11.48 -8.66 -18.42
C ASP A 260 11.95 -7.19 -18.56
N TRP A 261 11.96 -6.64 -19.79
CA TRP A 261 12.27 -5.23 -20.05
C TRP A 261 11.33 -4.27 -19.33
N ARG A 262 10.14 -4.73 -19.00
CA ARG A 262 9.15 -3.99 -18.22
C ARG A 262 9.72 -3.48 -16.87
N ASN A 263 10.48 -4.30 -16.15
CA ASN A 263 11.08 -3.93 -14.86
C ASN A 263 12.18 -2.86 -15.03
N LEU A 264 12.93 -2.95 -16.12
CA LEU A 264 13.95 -1.94 -16.47
C LEU A 264 13.29 -0.61 -16.83
N LEU A 265 12.22 -0.63 -17.62
CA LEU A 265 11.46 0.57 -17.98
C LEU A 265 10.81 1.21 -16.74
N PHE A 266 10.28 0.40 -15.82
CA PHE A 266 9.76 0.89 -14.55
C PHE A 266 10.82 1.62 -13.73
N GLY A 267 11.99 1.00 -13.53
CA GLY A 267 13.10 1.65 -12.83
C GLY A 267 13.56 2.93 -13.51
N GLY A 268 13.75 2.90 -14.85
CA GLY A 268 14.11 4.07 -15.65
C GLY A 268 13.08 5.19 -15.57
N LEU A 269 11.79 4.86 -15.56
CA LEU A 269 10.71 5.84 -15.46
C LEU A 269 10.69 6.51 -14.07
N ILE A 270 10.94 5.76 -12.99
CA ILE A 270 11.06 6.35 -11.65
C ILE A 270 12.19 7.37 -11.63
N VAL A 271 13.38 7.01 -12.12
CA VAL A 271 14.54 7.90 -12.16
C VAL A 271 14.24 9.14 -13.02
N LEU A 272 13.63 8.95 -14.19
CA LEU A 272 13.26 10.04 -15.08
C LEU A 272 12.22 10.96 -14.44
N ALA A 273 11.19 10.39 -13.81
CA ALA A 273 10.15 11.17 -13.14
C ALA A 273 10.71 11.99 -11.96
N MET A 274 11.59 11.40 -11.16
CA MET A 274 12.26 12.12 -10.06
C MET A 274 13.17 13.24 -10.56
N ASN A 275 13.79 13.07 -11.75
CA ASN A 275 14.66 14.10 -12.33
C ASN A 275 13.86 15.23 -12.99
N VAL A 276 12.78 14.90 -13.71
CA VAL A 276 11.95 15.88 -14.45
C VAL A 276 10.95 16.60 -13.53
N ARG A 277 10.37 15.87 -12.58
CA ARG A 277 9.37 16.41 -11.62
C ARG A 277 9.61 15.90 -10.20
N PRO A 278 10.57 16.48 -9.47
CA PRO A 278 10.91 16.04 -8.11
C PRO A 278 9.77 16.20 -7.10
N ARG A 279 8.72 16.99 -7.43
CA ARG A 279 7.50 17.17 -6.59
C ARG A 279 6.35 16.24 -6.95
N GLY A 280 6.56 15.32 -7.89
CA GLY A 280 5.55 14.36 -8.36
C GLY A 280 4.60 14.89 -9.44
N LEU A 281 3.67 14.01 -9.89
CA LEU A 281 2.73 14.31 -10.97
C LEU A 281 1.71 15.39 -10.58
N LEU A 282 1.24 15.38 -9.32
CA LEU A 282 0.30 16.38 -8.77
C LEU A 282 1.01 17.33 -7.82
N ASP A 283 1.71 18.32 -8.38
CA ASP A 283 2.24 19.46 -7.62
C ASP A 283 1.12 20.49 -7.33
N PRO A 284 1.16 21.23 -6.19
CA PRO A 284 0.27 22.34 -5.92
C PRO A 284 0.14 23.33 -7.07
N GLY A 285 1.22 23.57 -7.83
CA GLY A 285 1.22 24.40 -9.03
C GLY A 285 0.32 23.87 -10.16
N THR A 286 0.35 22.56 -10.39
CA THR A 286 -0.52 21.90 -11.39
C THR A 286 -1.97 21.87 -10.97
N LEU A 287 -2.26 21.73 -9.66
CA LEU A 287 -3.62 21.79 -9.13
C LEU A 287 -4.22 23.18 -9.27
N VAL A 288 -3.44 24.24 -9.05
CA VAL A 288 -3.88 25.63 -9.26
C VAL A 288 -4.11 25.90 -10.75
N ALA A 289 -3.23 25.39 -11.63
CA ALA A 289 -3.41 25.53 -13.09
C ALA A 289 -4.65 24.77 -13.58
N LEU A 290 -4.90 23.55 -13.10
CA LEU A 290 -6.11 22.77 -13.39
C LEU A 290 -7.37 23.45 -12.86
N LYS A 291 -7.35 24.00 -11.64
CA LYS A 291 -8.45 24.82 -11.10
C LYS A 291 -8.71 26.05 -11.97
N ARG A 292 -7.69 26.76 -12.42
CA ARG A 292 -7.85 27.90 -13.32
C ARG A 292 -8.47 27.50 -14.66
N LEU A 293 -8.05 26.38 -15.25
CA LEU A 293 -8.61 25.85 -16.49
C LEU A 293 -10.07 25.41 -16.35
N CYS A 294 -10.45 24.78 -15.23
CA CYS A 294 -11.83 24.36 -14.97
C CYS A 294 -12.76 25.51 -14.58
N PHE A 295 -12.27 26.54 -13.91
CA PHE A 295 -13.08 27.68 -13.44
C PHE A 295 -13.02 28.93 -14.37
N SER A 296 -12.07 28.96 -15.31
CA SER A 296 -11.96 30.06 -16.30
C SER A 296 -13.08 30.05 -17.36
N LYS A 297 -14.05 29.15 -17.27
CA LYS A 297 -15.17 29.05 -18.21
C LYS A 297 -16.45 29.76 -17.75
N LYS A 298 -16.36 30.69 -16.77
CA LYS A 298 -17.50 31.49 -16.30
C LYS A 298 -17.10 32.93 -16.01
N GLU A 299 -16.69 33.67 -17.04
CA GLU A 299 -16.98 35.09 -17.12
C GLU A 299 -17.91 35.29 -18.30
N PRO A 300 -19.17 35.70 -18.10
CA PRO A 300 -20.02 36.19 -19.19
C PRO A 300 -19.47 37.53 -19.66
N SER A 301 -19.04 37.58 -20.91
CA SER A 301 -18.91 38.85 -21.60
C SER A 301 -20.30 39.50 -21.64
N GLY A 302 -20.50 40.49 -20.85
CA GLY A 302 -21.76 41.23 -20.75
C GLY A 302 -21.52 42.70 -20.54
N ALA A 303 -21.82 43.43 -21.62
CA ALA A 303 -22.12 44.85 -21.78
C ALA A 303 -20.95 45.83 -21.68
#